data_7f9e811b328e0570c8345ae9042c8ab1
#
_entry.id   7f9e811b328e0570c8345ae9042c8ab1
#
_cell.length_a   1.000
_cell.length_b   1.000
_cell.length_c   1.000
_cell.angle_alpha   90.00
_cell.angle_beta   90.00
_cell.angle_gamma   90.00
#
_symmetry.space_group_name_H-M   'P 1'
#
loop_
_entity.id
_entity.type
_entity.pdbx_description
1 polymer ?
#
loop_
_entity_poly.entity_id
_entity_poly.type
_entity_poly.pdbx_seq_one_letter_code
_entity_poly.pdbx_strand_id
1 'polypeptide(L)'
;MRKFFILALLLSFVWEADAQKKIRVTKFERNVTSLIGSMHQEVDNTGEACAVLRVRMTDNDFEIEPNLGVLHQERATGEVRLWVPVDTKRLTIRHLGVMPLAGYEIPIRLEPKATYDAEVEIVETVRSAKPRDFHGFVGAGYNVTAISGPSAMIGLEYRHHIVEVGMVYGLNKSDDIFFYDSDANVKAGYNYQAFRVSLRYGYDIALGEMFCLTPQIGVTYNNMSGTAVKGASSNNSYQSTSSMSGIGAVRLTVRLSKNIGLFVTPEYDLGLSKEDVCKLIGENDKTFKSWTEGFSVNAGLMISF
;
A
#
# COMPACT_ATOMS: atom_id res chain seq x y z
N MET A 1 -3.40 -27.63 9.56
CA MET A 1 -2.01 -27.16 9.58
C MET A 1 -1.59 -26.40 8.32
N ARG A 2 -1.88 -26.84 7.08
CA ARG A 2 -1.53 -26.09 5.85
C ARG A 2 -2.14 -24.68 5.76
N LYS A 3 -3.34 -24.45 6.30
CA LYS A 3 -4.05 -23.15 6.25
C LYS A 3 -3.44 -22.08 7.17
N PHE A 4 -2.86 -22.49 8.31
CA PHE A 4 -2.14 -21.59 9.21
C PHE A 4 -0.79 -21.11 8.64
N PHE A 5 -0.16 -21.93 7.81
CA PHE A 5 1.13 -21.59 7.19
C PHE A 5 1.00 -20.46 6.16
N ILE A 6 -0.10 -20.41 5.43
CA ILE A 6 -0.37 -19.34 4.43
C ILE A 6 -0.64 -18.00 5.14
N LEU A 7 -1.38 -18.02 6.25
CA LEU A 7 -1.65 -16.82 7.05
C LEU A 7 -0.37 -16.31 7.73
N ALA A 8 0.48 -17.19 8.24
CA ALA A 8 1.78 -16.84 8.81
C ALA A 8 2.75 -16.30 7.75
N LEU A 9 2.72 -16.85 6.52
CA LEU A 9 3.52 -16.38 5.40
C LEU A 9 3.07 -14.98 4.94
N LEU A 10 1.76 -14.70 4.89
CA LEU A 10 1.24 -13.37 4.58
C LEU A 10 1.57 -12.34 5.66
N LEU A 11 1.59 -12.74 6.93
CA LEU A 11 1.98 -11.87 8.05
C LEU A 11 3.49 -11.62 8.12
N SER A 12 4.33 -12.54 7.62
CA SER A 12 5.79 -12.34 7.58
C SER A 12 6.24 -11.31 6.54
N PHE A 13 5.47 -11.07 5.49
CA PHE A 13 5.74 -10.00 4.51
C PHE A 13 5.45 -8.58 5.02
N VAL A 14 4.76 -8.43 6.15
CA VAL A 14 4.38 -7.10 6.68
C VAL A 14 5.50 -6.46 7.52
N TRP A 15 6.60 -7.17 7.82
CA TRP A 15 7.58 -6.71 8.81
C TRP A 15 8.82 -6.00 8.26
N GLU A 16 8.92 -5.79 6.96
CA GLU A 16 10.02 -5.00 6.38
C GLU A 16 9.50 -3.77 5.62
N ALA A 17 8.65 -2.97 6.25
CA ALA A 17 8.48 -1.59 5.82
C ALA A 17 9.64 -0.77 6.39
N ASP A 18 10.83 -0.93 5.82
CA ASP A 18 11.96 -0.06 6.10
C ASP A 18 11.55 1.39 5.84
N ALA A 19 11.56 2.20 6.89
CA ALA A 19 11.40 3.63 6.76
C ALA A 19 12.48 4.13 5.80
N GLN A 20 12.05 4.64 4.64
CA GLN A 20 12.96 5.05 3.58
C GLN A 20 13.81 6.22 4.07
N LYS A 21 15.07 5.96 4.41
CA LYS A 21 16.03 6.98 4.82
C LYS A 21 16.40 7.82 3.62
N LYS A 22 16.33 9.14 3.76
CA LYS A 22 16.71 10.10 2.72
C LYS A 22 17.75 11.08 3.25
N ILE A 23 18.67 11.44 2.38
CA ILE A 23 19.64 12.52 2.65
C ILE A 23 18.96 13.86 2.41
N ARG A 24 19.13 14.77 3.34
CA ARG A 24 18.64 16.14 3.26
C ARG A 24 19.74 17.14 3.61
N VAL A 25 19.89 18.19 2.82
CA VAL A 25 20.68 19.36 3.16
C VAL A 25 19.74 20.31 3.92
N THR A 26 20.02 20.55 5.19
CA THR A 26 19.16 21.37 6.05
C THR A 26 19.60 22.82 6.08
N LYS A 27 20.90 23.06 5.80
CA LYS A 27 21.48 24.40 5.82
C LYS A 27 22.51 24.52 4.71
N PHE A 28 22.55 25.67 4.04
CA PHE A 28 23.62 26.05 3.13
C PHE A 28 23.79 27.58 3.17
N GLU A 29 24.89 28.04 3.73
CA GLU A 29 25.13 29.48 3.91
C GLU A 29 26.62 29.84 3.78
N ARG A 30 26.90 31.08 3.46
CA ARG A 30 28.27 31.62 3.46
C ARG A 30 28.74 31.83 4.90
N ASN A 31 29.91 31.32 5.22
CA ASN A 31 30.56 31.52 6.52
C ASN A 31 31.55 32.68 6.42
N VAL A 32 31.13 33.88 6.83
CA VAL A 32 31.93 35.08 6.78
C VAL A 32 33.03 35.16 7.84
N THR A 33 32.95 34.33 8.86
CA THR A 33 33.96 34.31 9.94
C THR A 33 35.06 33.28 9.70
N SER A 34 34.88 32.37 8.76
CA SER A 34 35.87 31.35 8.44
C SER A 34 36.92 31.87 7.49
N LEU A 35 38.18 31.78 7.88
CA LEU A 35 39.33 32.14 7.07
C LEU A 35 39.94 30.97 6.30
N ILE A 36 39.33 29.80 6.33
CA ILE A 36 39.90 28.55 5.74
C ILE A 36 40.15 28.75 4.23
N GLY A 37 39.17 29.28 3.50
CA GLY A 37 39.32 29.52 2.05
C GLY A 37 40.36 30.55 1.67
N SER A 38 40.69 31.48 2.57
CA SER A 38 41.74 32.49 2.33
C SER A 38 43.15 32.03 2.80
N MET A 39 43.23 31.18 3.82
CA MET A 39 44.50 30.69 4.37
C MET A 39 45.04 29.45 3.63
N HIS A 40 44.16 28.57 3.19
CA HIS A 40 44.50 27.38 2.40
C HIS A 40 43.88 27.49 1.02
N GLN A 41 44.63 28.15 0.11
CA GLN A 41 44.15 28.40 -1.23
C GLN A 41 44.54 27.27 -2.16
N GLU A 42 43.51 26.64 -2.75
CA GLU A 42 43.68 25.76 -3.92
C GLU A 42 43.24 26.55 -5.16
N VAL A 43 43.83 26.24 -6.29
CA VAL A 43 43.45 26.83 -7.59
C VAL A 43 42.96 25.75 -8.51
N ASP A 44 41.98 26.07 -9.31
CA ASP A 44 41.44 25.16 -10.31
C ASP A 44 42.35 25.09 -11.57
N ASN A 45 41.95 24.31 -12.56
CA ASN A 45 42.70 24.13 -13.80
C ASN A 45 42.77 25.41 -14.66
N THR A 46 41.97 26.43 -14.34
CA THR A 46 41.99 27.77 -15.01
C THR A 46 42.83 28.75 -14.26
N GLY A 47 43.36 28.42 -13.12
CA GLY A 47 44.14 29.30 -12.23
C GLY A 47 43.27 30.15 -11.30
N GLU A 48 41.96 29.95 -11.25
CA GLU A 48 41.07 30.64 -10.33
C GLU A 48 41.07 29.99 -8.95
N ALA A 49 41.01 30.80 -7.90
CA ALA A 49 41.00 30.30 -6.54
C ALA A 49 39.67 29.63 -6.22
N CYS A 50 39.74 28.46 -5.60
CA CYS A 50 38.58 27.64 -5.21
C CYS A 50 37.78 28.25 -4.07
N ALA A 51 36.51 27.85 -3.99
CA ALA A 51 35.69 27.99 -2.82
C ALA A 51 35.84 26.76 -1.90
N VAL A 52 35.59 26.91 -0.61
CA VAL A 52 35.62 25.82 0.36
C VAL A 52 34.19 25.50 0.81
N LEU A 53 33.77 24.26 0.58
CA LEU A 53 32.53 23.72 1.14
C LEU A 53 32.86 22.95 2.40
N ARG A 54 32.39 23.43 3.54
CA ARG A 54 32.49 22.75 4.82
C ARG A 54 31.17 22.06 5.12
N VAL A 55 31.14 20.76 4.89
CA VAL A 55 29.94 19.94 5.07
C VAL A 55 29.98 19.24 6.41
N ARG A 56 29.04 19.60 7.28
CA ARG A 56 28.85 18.96 8.58
C ARG A 56 27.86 17.82 8.45
N MET A 57 28.17 16.70 9.08
CA MET A 57 27.43 15.46 8.97
C MET A 57 27.33 14.77 10.33
N THR A 58 26.24 14.07 10.56
CA THR A 58 26.05 13.26 11.78
C THR A 58 26.84 11.95 11.74
N ASP A 59 27.30 11.54 10.56
CA ASP A 59 28.02 10.28 10.33
C ASP A 59 29.17 10.52 9.35
N ASN A 60 30.21 9.67 9.40
CA ASN A 60 31.41 9.80 8.56
C ASN A 60 31.31 9.06 7.21
N ASP A 61 30.26 8.29 6.98
CA ASP A 61 30.10 7.42 5.80
C ASP A 61 29.48 8.12 4.57
N PHE A 62 29.51 9.45 4.56
CA PHE A 62 29.05 10.22 3.43
C PHE A 62 30.13 10.40 2.36
N GLU A 63 29.72 10.25 1.10
CA GLU A 63 30.50 10.59 -0.09
C GLU A 63 29.82 11.78 -0.79
N ILE A 64 30.62 12.83 -1.07
CA ILE A 64 30.13 14.06 -1.66
C ILE A 64 30.86 14.29 -2.96
N GLU A 65 30.11 14.35 -4.06
CA GLU A 65 30.60 14.56 -5.42
C GLU A 65 30.06 15.87 -6.00
N PRO A 66 30.82 16.94 -6.08
CA PRO A 66 30.47 18.13 -6.84
C PRO A 66 30.50 17.87 -8.36
N ASN A 67 29.67 18.56 -9.12
CA ASN A 67 29.57 18.36 -10.58
C ASN A 67 30.84 18.76 -11.36
N LEU A 68 31.73 19.54 -10.79
CA LEU A 68 33.03 19.90 -11.39
C LEU A 68 34.23 19.22 -10.69
N GLY A 69 33.94 18.27 -9.79
CA GLY A 69 34.95 17.54 -9.03
C GLY A 69 35.47 18.31 -7.82
N VAL A 70 36.39 17.68 -7.11
CA VAL A 70 37.06 18.17 -5.89
C VAL A 70 38.53 18.26 -6.16
N LEU A 71 39.17 19.40 -5.91
CA LEU A 71 40.60 19.56 -6.07
C LEU A 71 41.38 19.08 -4.84
N HIS A 72 40.85 19.39 -3.66
CA HIS A 72 41.41 18.94 -2.40
C HIS A 72 40.30 18.60 -1.40
N GLN A 73 40.50 17.56 -0.60
CA GLN A 73 39.54 17.14 0.42
C GLN A 73 40.23 16.84 1.74
N GLU A 74 39.68 17.42 2.79
CA GLU A 74 40.07 17.09 4.17
C GLU A 74 38.89 16.50 4.92
N ARG A 75 39.10 15.43 5.68
CA ARG A 75 38.08 14.83 6.53
C ARG A 75 38.47 15.00 8.01
N ALA A 76 37.53 15.52 8.79
CA ALA A 76 37.58 15.58 10.24
C ALA A 76 36.35 14.90 10.82
N THR A 77 36.34 14.62 12.10
CA THR A 77 35.21 14.00 12.76
C THR A 77 33.95 14.86 12.62
N GLY A 78 32.93 14.35 11.92
CA GLY A 78 31.65 15.05 11.68
C GLY A 78 31.72 16.18 10.66
N GLU A 79 32.82 16.36 9.94
CA GLU A 79 33.01 17.45 8.97
C GLU A 79 33.88 17.01 7.81
N VAL A 80 33.48 17.36 6.59
CA VAL A 80 34.30 17.22 5.39
C VAL A 80 34.47 18.61 4.77
N ARG A 81 35.71 18.95 4.41
CA ARG A 81 36.05 20.17 3.69
C ARG A 81 36.44 19.83 2.26
N LEU A 82 35.81 20.50 1.31
CA LEU A 82 35.99 20.27 -0.10
C LEU A 82 36.40 21.60 -0.77
N TRP A 83 37.55 21.62 -1.45
CA TRP A 83 37.95 22.73 -2.32
C TRP A 83 37.38 22.45 -3.71
N VAL A 84 36.46 23.30 -4.12
CA VAL A 84 35.71 23.14 -5.38
C VAL A 84 35.85 24.39 -6.25
N PRO A 85 35.79 24.22 -7.60
CA PRO A 85 35.74 25.38 -8.51
C PRO A 85 34.51 26.25 -8.20
N VAL A 86 34.66 27.57 -8.39
CA VAL A 86 33.58 28.53 -8.09
C VAL A 86 32.34 28.37 -8.96
N ASP A 87 32.46 27.74 -10.12
CA ASP A 87 31.34 27.41 -11.00
C ASP A 87 30.59 26.12 -10.65
N THR A 88 30.95 25.52 -9.54
CA THR A 88 30.22 24.35 -9.03
C THR A 88 28.80 24.72 -8.65
N LYS A 89 27.82 24.06 -9.27
CA LYS A 89 26.37 24.33 -9.10
C LYS A 89 25.59 23.21 -8.47
N ARG A 90 26.12 21.98 -8.51
CA ARG A 90 25.40 20.79 -8.04
C ARG A 90 26.30 19.90 -7.21
N LEU A 91 25.66 19.24 -6.24
CA LEU A 91 26.29 18.22 -5.41
C LEU A 91 25.49 16.92 -5.52
N THR A 92 26.18 15.79 -5.57
CA THR A 92 25.60 14.47 -5.34
C THR A 92 26.13 13.96 -4.01
N ILE A 93 25.23 13.59 -3.10
CA ILE A 93 25.58 13.11 -1.76
C ILE A 93 25.11 11.68 -1.64
N ARG A 94 26.02 10.77 -1.30
CA ARG A 94 25.74 9.36 -1.11
C ARG A 94 26.04 8.94 0.32
N HIS A 95 25.31 7.95 0.80
CA HIS A 95 25.56 7.29 2.09
C HIS A 95 25.13 5.82 1.96
N LEU A 96 25.87 4.93 2.62
CA LEU A 96 25.57 3.50 2.56
C LEU A 96 24.17 3.19 3.14
N GLY A 97 23.37 2.45 2.38
CA GLY A 97 22.01 2.07 2.80
C GLY A 97 20.96 3.17 2.75
N VAL A 98 21.28 4.34 2.16
CA VAL A 98 20.36 5.48 2.03
C VAL A 98 20.22 5.87 0.56
N MET A 99 19.01 6.30 0.16
CA MET A 99 18.80 6.79 -1.21
C MET A 99 19.67 8.03 -1.48
N PRO A 100 20.51 8.03 -2.52
CA PRO A 100 21.38 9.16 -2.84
C PRO A 100 20.60 10.44 -3.10
N LEU A 101 21.11 11.56 -2.64
CA LEU A 101 20.65 12.88 -3.03
C LEU A 101 21.42 13.30 -4.28
N ALA A 102 20.85 13.05 -5.46
CA ALA A 102 21.46 13.38 -6.72
C ALA A 102 21.09 14.79 -7.17
N GLY A 103 22.10 15.55 -7.63
CA GLY A 103 21.88 16.85 -8.29
C GLY A 103 21.34 17.96 -7.37
N TYR A 104 21.67 17.95 -6.08
CA TYR A 104 21.34 19.06 -5.18
C TYR A 104 21.89 20.37 -5.75
N GLU A 105 21.04 21.32 -6.08
CA GLU A 105 21.45 22.65 -6.58
C GLU A 105 21.91 23.53 -5.43
N ILE A 106 23.14 24.06 -5.54
CA ILE A 106 23.69 24.99 -4.57
C ILE A 106 22.90 26.30 -4.67
N PRO A 107 22.24 26.75 -3.57
CA PRO A 107 21.30 27.87 -3.63
C PRO A 107 21.94 29.23 -3.81
N ILE A 108 23.29 29.33 -3.67
CA ILE A 108 24.06 30.60 -3.77
C ILE A 108 25.25 30.41 -4.69
N ARG A 109 25.64 31.45 -5.38
CA ARG A 109 26.85 31.45 -6.21
C ARG A 109 28.09 31.41 -5.32
N LEU A 110 29.01 30.50 -5.63
CA LEU A 110 30.26 30.38 -4.91
C LEU A 110 31.20 31.53 -5.34
N GLU A 111 31.93 32.06 -4.39
CA GLU A 111 32.93 33.10 -4.60
C GLU A 111 34.35 32.57 -4.32
N PRO A 112 35.38 33.04 -5.03
CA PRO A 112 36.76 32.62 -4.78
C PRO A 112 37.17 32.90 -3.34
N LYS A 113 37.91 31.95 -2.74
CA LYS A 113 38.46 32.07 -1.35
C LYS A 113 37.40 32.14 -0.25
N ALA A 114 36.12 32.02 -0.60
CA ALA A 114 35.03 32.01 0.40
C ALA A 114 34.81 30.63 0.97
N THR A 115 34.33 30.55 2.23
CA THR A 115 33.92 29.31 2.90
C THR A 115 32.41 29.29 3.01
N TYR A 116 31.82 28.13 2.73
CA TYR A 116 30.40 27.87 2.83
C TYR A 116 30.16 26.71 3.77
N ASP A 117 29.19 26.84 4.67
CA ASP A 117 28.75 25.79 5.58
C ASP A 117 27.49 25.12 5.02
N ALA A 118 27.55 23.81 4.92
CA ALA A 118 26.40 22.96 4.61
C ALA A 118 26.19 21.97 5.75
N GLU A 119 24.94 21.73 6.12
CA GLU A 119 24.57 20.70 7.11
C GLU A 119 23.77 19.61 6.40
N VAL A 120 24.23 18.36 6.53
CA VAL A 120 23.63 17.20 5.91
C VAL A 120 23.18 16.23 6.99
N GLU A 121 21.95 15.82 6.92
CA GLU A 121 21.36 14.84 7.83
C GLU A 121 20.64 13.72 7.09
N ILE A 122 20.57 12.56 7.70
CA ILE A 122 19.73 11.45 7.28
C ILE A 122 18.38 11.64 7.96
N VAL A 123 17.36 11.94 7.18
CA VAL A 123 15.99 12.04 7.66
C VAL A 123 15.29 10.72 7.41
N GLU A 124 14.85 10.07 8.44
CA GLU A 124 13.89 8.98 8.29
C GLU A 124 12.59 9.60 7.84
N THR A 125 12.30 9.49 6.56
CA THR A 125 10.96 9.77 6.07
C THR A 125 10.07 8.61 6.47
N VAL A 126 9.69 8.56 7.75
CA VAL A 126 8.39 8.02 8.07
C VAL A 126 7.43 8.97 7.35
N ARG A 127 7.07 8.64 6.13
CA ARG A 127 5.98 9.32 5.46
C ARG A 127 4.69 8.92 6.17
N SER A 128 4.51 9.47 7.33
CA SER A 128 3.20 9.81 7.79
C SER A 128 2.68 10.84 6.78
N ALA A 129 2.02 10.40 5.73
CA ALA A 129 1.02 11.24 5.10
C ALA A 129 0.24 11.80 6.30
N LYS A 130 0.22 13.14 6.48
CA LYS A 130 -0.54 13.75 7.59
C LYS A 130 -1.86 13.03 7.63
N PRO A 131 -2.19 12.30 8.70
CA PRO A 131 -3.41 11.53 8.72
C PRO A 131 -4.51 12.55 8.46
N ARG A 132 -5.24 12.39 7.39
CA ARG A 132 -6.47 13.14 7.18
C ARG A 132 -7.33 12.75 8.37
N ASP A 133 -7.72 13.72 9.20
CA ASP A 133 -8.37 13.44 10.47
C ASP A 133 -9.63 12.59 10.29
N PHE A 134 -10.30 12.72 9.13
CA PHE A 134 -11.46 11.91 8.78
C PHE A 134 -11.76 12.06 7.28
N HIS A 135 -11.99 10.96 6.57
CA HIS A 135 -12.50 11.00 5.21
C HIS A 135 -13.33 9.74 4.87
N GLY A 136 -14.25 9.91 3.93
CA GLY A 136 -15.05 8.83 3.39
C GLY A 136 -14.48 8.30 2.08
N PHE A 137 -14.84 7.07 1.73
CA PHE A 137 -14.58 6.54 0.41
C PHE A 137 -15.72 5.64 -0.06
N VAL A 138 -15.86 5.55 -1.36
CA VAL A 138 -16.73 4.60 -2.05
C VAL A 138 -15.91 3.85 -3.09
N GLY A 139 -16.24 2.60 -3.32
CA GLY A 139 -15.57 1.80 -4.33
C GLY A 139 -16.54 0.92 -5.10
N ALA A 140 -16.18 0.62 -6.34
CA ALA A 140 -16.87 -0.32 -7.18
C ALA A 140 -15.86 -1.23 -7.88
N GLY A 141 -16.19 -2.50 -8.01
CA GLY A 141 -15.28 -3.48 -8.56
C GLY A 141 -15.96 -4.78 -8.98
N TYR A 142 -15.16 -5.79 -9.10
CA TYR A 142 -15.59 -7.14 -9.41
C TYR A 142 -14.91 -8.13 -8.47
N ASN A 143 -15.71 -9.00 -7.85
CA ASN A 143 -15.22 -10.08 -7.01
C ASN A 143 -15.13 -11.37 -7.81
N VAL A 144 -13.98 -12.03 -7.76
CA VAL A 144 -13.71 -13.31 -8.42
C VAL A 144 -13.65 -14.39 -7.35
N THR A 145 -14.61 -15.29 -7.37
CA THR A 145 -14.78 -16.42 -6.46
C THR A 145 -15.61 -17.52 -7.14
N ALA A 146 -16.01 -18.54 -6.44
CA ALA A 146 -16.91 -19.60 -6.94
C ALA A 146 -18.22 -19.01 -7.51
N ILE A 147 -18.73 -17.92 -6.94
CA ILE A 147 -19.86 -17.15 -7.44
C ILE A 147 -19.40 -15.72 -7.63
N SER A 148 -18.87 -15.42 -8.81
CA SER A 148 -18.29 -14.12 -9.15
C SER A 148 -19.36 -13.09 -9.46
N GLY A 149 -19.04 -11.79 -9.25
CA GLY A 149 -19.96 -10.72 -9.59
C GLY A 149 -19.49 -9.32 -9.24
N PRO A 150 -20.29 -8.30 -9.62
CA PRO A 150 -19.99 -6.91 -9.28
C PRO A 150 -19.96 -6.71 -7.76
N SER A 151 -19.09 -5.82 -7.33
CA SER A 151 -18.92 -5.44 -5.94
C SER A 151 -19.01 -3.94 -5.76
N ALA A 152 -19.49 -3.52 -4.62
CA ALA A 152 -19.47 -2.14 -4.15
C ALA A 152 -19.02 -2.10 -2.69
N MET A 153 -18.40 -0.99 -2.30
CA MET A 153 -18.01 -0.75 -0.91
C MET A 153 -18.17 0.73 -0.56
N ILE A 154 -18.44 0.97 0.71
CA ILE A 154 -18.40 2.29 1.33
C ILE A 154 -17.67 2.18 2.64
N GLY A 155 -16.84 3.15 2.96
CA GLY A 155 -16.11 3.13 4.20
C GLY A 155 -15.72 4.52 4.69
N LEU A 156 -15.27 4.51 5.92
CA LEU A 156 -14.78 5.68 6.64
C LEU A 156 -13.37 5.37 7.14
N GLU A 157 -12.48 6.32 6.96
CA GLU A 157 -11.12 6.27 7.49
C GLU A 157 -10.94 7.40 8.52
N TYR A 158 -10.42 7.03 9.67
CA TYR A 158 -9.99 7.96 10.71
C TYR A 158 -8.53 7.66 11.07
N ARG A 159 -7.65 8.60 10.76
CA ARG A 159 -6.18 8.49 10.88
C ARG A 159 -5.57 7.31 10.11
N HIS A 160 -5.70 6.14 10.35
CA HIS A 160 -5.26 4.95 9.61
C HIS A 160 -6.25 3.80 9.80
N HIS A 161 -7.27 4.04 10.64
CA HIS A 161 -8.28 3.05 10.96
C HIS A 161 -9.40 3.13 9.94
N ILE A 162 -9.74 2.01 9.34
CA ILE A 162 -10.80 1.92 8.34
C ILE A 162 -11.92 1.06 8.88
N VAL A 163 -13.15 1.53 8.70
CA VAL A 163 -14.37 0.73 8.83
C VAL A 163 -15.08 0.75 7.49
N GLU A 164 -15.42 -0.41 6.97
CA GLU A 164 -15.95 -0.60 5.63
C GLU A 164 -17.12 -1.56 5.62
N VAL A 165 -18.14 -1.21 4.85
CA VAL A 165 -19.23 -2.11 4.44
C VAL A 165 -19.05 -2.42 2.97
N GLY A 166 -18.95 -3.70 2.65
CA GLY A 166 -18.85 -4.21 1.28
C GLY A 166 -20.07 -5.02 0.90
N MET A 167 -20.40 -5.02 -0.38
CA MET A 167 -21.44 -5.85 -0.96
C MET A 167 -20.94 -6.49 -2.25
N VAL A 168 -21.25 -7.77 -2.45
CA VAL A 168 -21.01 -8.50 -3.70
C VAL A 168 -22.33 -9.11 -4.14
N TYR A 169 -22.70 -8.89 -5.40
CA TYR A 169 -23.85 -9.52 -6.02
C TYR A 169 -23.39 -10.60 -7.00
N GLY A 170 -23.66 -11.84 -6.67
CA GLY A 170 -23.31 -12.99 -7.49
C GLY A 170 -24.14 -13.04 -8.77
N LEU A 171 -23.47 -13.08 -9.92
CA LEU A 171 -24.15 -13.24 -11.18
C LEU A 171 -24.68 -14.66 -11.34
N ASN A 172 -25.94 -14.74 -11.69
CA ASN A 172 -26.63 -16.00 -11.97
C ASN A 172 -25.97 -16.69 -13.17
N LYS A 173 -25.35 -17.85 -12.93
CA LYS A 173 -25.03 -18.77 -14.01
C LYS A 173 -26.25 -19.69 -14.13
N SER A 174 -26.86 -19.73 -15.28
CA SER A 174 -28.07 -20.48 -15.61
C SER A 174 -27.95 -22.00 -15.44
N ASP A 175 -26.81 -22.47 -14.99
CA ASP A 175 -26.50 -23.89 -14.86
C ASP A 175 -26.65 -24.33 -13.41
N ASP A 176 -27.88 -24.72 -13.07
CA ASP A 176 -28.18 -25.88 -12.26
C ASP A 176 -27.69 -25.91 -10.81
N ILE A 177 -28.19 -25.00 -9.98
CA ILE A 177 -28.30 -25.33 -8.56
C ILE A 177 -29.49 -26.27 -8.35
N PHE A 178 -29.22 -27.47 -7.90
CA PHE A 178 -30.23 -28.45 -7.59
C PHE A 178 -30.46 -28.52 -6.08
N PHE A 179 -31.66 -28.28 -5.67
CA PHE A 179 -32.13 -28.58 -4.32
C PHE A 179 -32.82 -29.96 -4.30
N TYR A 180 -32.74 -30.64 -3.17
CA TYR A 180 -33.51 -31.82 -2.96
C TYR A 180 -34.93 -31.43 -2.50
N ASP A 181 -35.92 -31.70 -3.34
CA ASP A 181 -37.32 -31.59 -2.97
C ASP A 181 -37.70 -32.85 -2.23
N SER A 182 -37.81 -32.80 -0.89
CA SER A 182 -38.15 -33.91 -0.03
C SER A 182 -39.59 -34.44 -0.27
N ASP A 183 -40.47 -33.55 -0.77
CA ASP A 183 -41.87 -33.92 -0.99
C ASP A 183 -42.08 -34.67 -2.31
N ALA A 184 -41.29 -34.34 -3.32
CA ALA A 184 -41.34 -34.96 -4.63
C ALA A 184 -40.27 -36.04 -4.85
N ASN A 185 -39.31 -36.15 -3.95
CA ASN A 185 -38.15 -37.06 -4.05
C ASN A 185 -37.37 -36.89 -5.38
N VAL A 186 -37.36 -35.67 -5.92
CA VAL A 186 -36.82 -35.32 -7.23
C VAL A 186 -35.82 -34.17 -7.08
N LYS A 187 -34.79 -34.18 -7.91
CA LYS A 187 -33.90 -33.02 -8.08
C LYS A 187 -34.64 -31.95 -8.86
N ALA A 188 -34.79 -30.77 -8.25
CA ALA A 188 -35.37 -29.61 -8.90
C ALA A 188 -34.28 -28.59 -9.25
N GLY A 189 -34.32 -28.03 -10.47
CA GLY A 189 -33.44 -26.98 -10.90
C GLY A 189 -33.97 -25.61 -10.48
N TYR A 190 -33.08 -24.73 -9.99
CA TYR A 190 -33.42 -23.38 -9.56
C TYR A 190 -32.51 -22.36 -10.22
N ASN A 191 -33.08 -21.23 -10.66
CA ASN A 191 -32.32 -20.01 -10.91
C ASN A 191 -32.00 -19.38 -9.57
N TYR A 192 -30.73 -19.17 -9.28
CA TYR A 192 -30.31 -18.61 -8.01
C TYR A 192 -29.79 -17.19 -8.13
N GLN A 193 -29.94 -16.46 -7.05
CA GLN A 193 -29.31 -15.19 -6.80
C GLN A 193 -28.49 -15.30 -5.53
N ALA A 194 -27.29 -14.75 -5.56
CA ALA A 194 -26.42 -14.75 -4.39
C ALA A 194 -26.00 -13.32 -4.08
N PHE A 195 -26.02 -12.97 -2.82
CA PHE A 195 -25.43 -11.72 -2.37
C PHE A 195 -24.62 -11.94 -1.08
N ARG A 196 -23.63 -11.11 -0.94
CA ARG A 196 -22.73 -11.09 0.21
C ARG A 196 -22.68 -9.66 0.74
N VAL A 197 -22.81 -9.48 2.05
CA VAL A 197 -22.56 -8.22 2.75
C VAL A 197 -21.47 -8.45 3.77
N SER A 198 -20.46 -7.60 3.78
CA SER A 198 -19.34 -7.68 4.71
C SER A 198 -19.21 -6.39 5.52
N LEU A 199 -18.87 -6.54 6.80
CA LEU A 199 -18.41 -5.46 7.67
C LEU A 199 -16.96 -5.74 8.01
N ARG A 200 -16.07 -4.81 7.70
CA ARG A 200 -14.61 -4.97 7.84
C ARG A 200 -14.02 -3.84 8.63
N TYR A 201 -13.01 -4.16 9.40
CA TYR A 201 -12.10 -3.21 10.03
C TYR A 201 -10.71 -3.44 9.47
N GLY A 202 -9.99 -2.37 9.18
CA GLY A 202 -8.64 -2.41 8.65
C GLY A 202 -7.76 -1.31 9.18
N TYR A 203 -6.48 -1.42 8.87
CA TYR A 203 -5.48 -0.42 9.21
C TYR A 203 -4.61 -0.11 7.99
N ASP A 204 -4.56 1.18 7.59
CA ASP A 204 -3.81 1.64 6.42
C ASP A 204 -2.34 1.83 6.74
N ILE A 205 -1.50 1.12 5.98
CA ILE A 205 -0.04 1.21 6.01
C ILE A 205 0.41 1.84 4.69
N ALA A 206 0.85 3.09 4.74
CA ALA A 206 1.35 3.77 3.55
C ALA A 206 2.72 3.21 3.14
N LEU A 207 2.83 2.67 1.92
CA LEU A 207 4.06 2.18 1.31
C LEU A 207 4.61 3.21 0.31
N GLY A 208 4.81 4.45 0.77
CA GLY A 208 5.19 5.59 -0.06
C GLY A 208 4.01 6.46 -0.47
N GLU A 209 4.14 7.20 -1.59
CA GLU A 209 3.10 8.16 -2.02
C GLU A 209 1.95 7.51 -2.78
N MET A 210 2.28 6.47 -3.53
CA MET A 210 1.34 5.84 -4.47
C MET A 210 0.68 4.58 -3.92
N PHE A 211 1.34 3.84 -3.03
CA PHE A 211 0.88 2.54 -2.57
C PHE A 211 0.42 2.58 -1.12
N CYS A 212 -0.65 1.87 -0.84
CA CYS A 212 -1.14 1.64 0.51
C CYS A 212 -1.52 0.17 0.68
N LEU A 213 -1.12 -0.42 1.79
CA LEU A 213 -1.47 -1.78 2.19
C LEU A 213 -2.41 -1.72 3.39
N THR A 214 -3.57 -2.38 3.28
CA THR A 214 -4.59 -2.37 4.32
C THR A 214 -4.92 -3.81 4.72
N PRO A 215 -4.29 -4.38 5.76
CA PRO A 215 -4.79 -5.60 6.38
C PRO A 215 -6.18 -5.34 6.97
N GLN A 216 -7.08 -6.30 6.77
CA GLN A 216 -8.49 -6.21 7.17
C GLN A 216 -8.96 -7.50 7.82
N ILE A 217 -9.83 -7.37 8.79
CA ILE A 217 -10.60 -8.47 9.39
C ILE A 217 -12.06 -8.07 9.48
N GLY A 218 -12.95 -9.02 9.47
CA GLY A 218 -14.37 -8.71 9.58
C GLY A 218 -15.28 -9.93 9.59
N VAL A 219 -16.54 -9.65 9.35
CA VAL A 219 -17.61 -10.65 9.25
C VAL A 219 -18.36 -10.46 7.95
N THR A 220 -18.84 -11.56 7.41
CA THR A 220 -19.57 -11.61 6.15
C THR A 220 -20.86 -12.35 6.34
N TYR A 221 -21.95 -11.78 5.86
CA TYR A 221 -23.23 -12.46 5.70
C TYR A 221 -23.40 -12.85 4.24
N ASN A 222 -23.62 -14.13 3.99
CA ASN A 222 -23.83 -14.68 2.67
C ASN A 222 -25.27 -15.18 2.57
N ASN A 223 -25.93 -14.85 1.47
CA ASN A 223 -27.27 -15.35 1.17
C ASN A 223 -27.33 -15.86 -0.26
N MET A 224 -27.92 -17.00 -0.44
CA MET A 224 -28.25 -17.58 -1.74
C MET A 224 -29.73 -17.94 -1.76
N SER A 225 -30.46 -17.46 -2.73
CA SER A 225 -31.88 -17.75 -2.93
C SER A 225 -32.14 -18.19 -4.37
N GLY A 226 -33.11 -19.04 -4.57
CA GLY A 226 -33.43 -19.55 -5.90
C GLY A 226 -34.92 -19.70 -6.12
N THR A 227 -35.36 -19.45 -7.37
CA THR A 227 -36.71 -19.71 -7.83
C THR A 227 -36.70 -20.94 -8.71
N ALA A 228 -37.62 -21.85 -8.46
CA ALA A 228 -37.72 -23.10 -9.19
C ALA A 228 -37.99 -22.89 -10.68
N VAL A 229 -37.19 -23.57 -11.51
CA VAL A 229 -37.35 -23.53 -12.98
C VAL A 229 -37.97 -24.85 -13.49
N LYS A 230 -37.63 -25.97 -12.88
CA LYS A 230 -38.05 -27.27 -13.35
C LYS A 230 -38.07 -28.30 -12.23
N GLY A 231 -39.12 -29.08 -12.14
CA GLY A 231 -39.22 -30.31 -11.29
C GLY A 231 -39.56 -30.05 -9.82
N ALA A 232 -39.75 -28.79 -9.38
CA ALA A 232 -40.17 -28.52 -8.00
C ALA A 232 -41.67 -28.70 -7.82
N SER A 233 -42.08 -29.15 -6.63
CA SER A 233 -43.50 -29.14 -6.24
C SER A 233 -43.99 -27.70 -6.05
N SER A 234 -45.30 -27.47 -6.15
CA SER A 234 -45.90 -26.13 -5.99
C SER A 234 -45.56 -25.45 -4.64
N ASN A 235 -45.24 -26.24 -3.61
CA ASN A 235 -44.90 -25.70 -2.30
C ASN A 235 -43.41 -25.34 -2.12
N ASN A 236 -42.55 -25.76 -3.06
CA ASN A 236 -41.09 -25.51 -3.02
C ASN A 236 -40.60 -24.64 -4.16
N SER A 237 -41.45 -23.66 -4.61
CA SER A 237 -41.12 -22.76 -5.70
C SER A 237 -39.96 -21.80 -5.40
N TYR A 238 -39.65 -21.60 -4.13
CA TYR A 238 -38.55 -20.72 -3.67
C TYR A 238 -37.78 -21.38 -2.52
N GLN A 239 -36.45 -21.33 -2.64
CA GLN A 239 -35.52 -21.80 -1.61
C GLN A 239 -34.50 -20.72 -1.28
N SER A 240 -34.15 -20.61 -0.03
CA SER A 240 -33.15 -19.65 0.43
C SER A 240 -32.26 -20.29 1.49
N THR A 241 -31.00 -19.91 1.44
CA THR A 241 -30.02 -20.32 2.43
C THR A 241 -29.09 -19.15 2.78
N SER A 242 -28.66 -19.10 4.02
CA SER A 242 -27.75 -18.05 4.49
C SER A 242 -26.66 -18.64 5.38
N SER A 243 -25.52 -17.99 5.42
CA SER A 243 -24.42 -18.33 6.32
C SER A 243 -23.68 -17.08 6.77
N MET A 244 -22.97 -17.21 7.87
CA MET A 244 -22.03 -16.21 8.33
C MET A 244 -20.60 -16.74 8.25
N SER A 245 -19.68 -15.89 7.83
CA SER A 245 -18.26 -16.21 7.75
C SER A 245 -17.44 -15.11 8.42
N GLY A 246 -16.30 -15.48 9.01
CA GLY A 246 -15.24 -14.55 9.33
C GLY A 246 -14.43 -14.28 8.08
N ILE A 247 -13.98 -13.04 7.87
CA ILE A 247 -13.16 -12.66 6.73
C ILE A 247 -11.81 -12.10 7.19
N GLY A 248 -10.73 -12.57 6.56
CA GLY A 248 -9.41 -11.97 6.61
C GLY A 248 -9.00 -11.53 5.21
N ALA A 249 -8.56 -10.29 5.07
CA ALA A 249 -8.20 -9.71 3.77
C ALA A 249 -6.98 -8.80 3.87
N VAL A 250 -6.34 -8.58 2.71
CA VAL A 250 -5.28 -7.58 2.57
C VAL A 250 -5.56 -6.78 1.31
N ARG A 251 -5.89 -5.50 1.44
CA ARG A 251 -6.09 -4.63 0.29
C ARG A 251 -4.80 -3.93 -0.08
N LEU A 252 -4.41 -4.01 -1.34
CA LEU A 252 -3.41 -3.17 -1.95
C LEU A 252 -4.13 -2.08 -2.74
N THR A 253 -3.85 -0.82 -2.41
CA THR A 253 -4.38 0.35 -3.12
C THR A 253 -3.26 1.08 -3.83
N VAL A 254 -3.47 1.39 -5.11
CA VAL A 254 -2.59 2.25 -5.92
C VAL A 254 -3.30 3.59 -6.11
N ARG A 255 -2.79 4.65 -5.52
CA ARG A 255 -3.33 6.00 -5.64
C ARG A 255 -2.95 6.61 -6.99
N LEU A 256 -3.92 6.84 -7.86
CA LEU A 256 -3.74 7.50 -9.16
C LEU A 256 -3.79 9.03 -9.02
N SER A 257 -4.57 9.51 -8.06
CA SER A 257 -4.68 10.93 -7.71
C SER A 257 -5.02 11.08 -6.22
N LYS A 258 -5.24 12.30 -5.76
CA LYS A 258 -5.65 12.58 -4.37
C LYS A 258 -6.94 11.88 -3.97
N ASN A 259 -7.83 11.67 -4.93
CA ASN A 259 -9.20 11.19 -4.70
C ASN A 259 -9.50 9.86 -5.39
N ILE A 260 -8.66 9.37 -6.28
CA ILE A 260 -8.92 8.17 -7.09
C ILE A 260 -7.82 7.14 -6.85
N GLY A 261 -8.20 5.92 -6.58
CA GLY A 261 -7.30 4.77 -6.44
C GLY A 261 -7.83 3.52 -7.13
N LEU A 262 -6.91 2.66 -7.54
CA LEU A 262 -7.19 1.28 -7.91
C LEU A 262 -6.94 0.41 -6.68
N PHE A 263 -7.76 -0.60 -6.48
CA PHE A 263 -7.55 -1.56 -5.40
C PHE A 263 -7.61 -3.00 -5.89
N VAL A 264 -6.86 -3.86 -5.20
CA VAL A 264 -6.95 -5.32 -5.29
C VAL A 264 -6.94 -5.86 -3.87
N THR A 265 -7.92 -6.69 -3.55
CA THR A 265 -8.12 -7.26 -2.21
C THR A 265 -8.22 -8.78 -2.30
N PRO A 266 -7.14 -9.54 -2.17
CA PRO A 266 -7.21 -10.94 -1.85
C PRO A 266 -7.83 -11.11 -0.45
N GLU A 267 -8.77 -12.03 -0.34
CA GLU A 267 -9.52 -12.29 0.88
C GLU A 267 -9.76 -13.78 1.10
N TYR A 268 -9.89 -14.16 2.34
CA TYR A 268 -10.19 -15.53 2.72
C TYR A 268 -11.34 -15.56 3.74
N ASP A 269 -12.39 -16.25 3.40
CA ASP A 269 -13.56 -16.45 4.25
C ASP A 269 -13.43 -17.76 5.05
N LEU A 270 -13.77 -17.68 6.34
CA LEU A 270 -13.84 -18.79 7.29
C LEU A 270 -15.29 -18.95 7.73
N GLY A 271 -15.93 -20.05 7.38
CA GLY A 271 -17.29 -20.33 7.82
C GLY A 271 -17.41 -20.37 9.34
N LEU A 272 -18.31 -19.57 9.89
CA LEU A 272 -18.59 -19.48 11.33
C LEU A 272 -19.84 -20.25 11.72
N SER A 273 -20.83 -20.34 10.82
CA SER A 273 -22.05 -21.10 11.06
C SER A 273 -21.91 -22.53 10.58
N LYS A 274 -22.24 -23.46 11.44
CA LYS A 274 -22.37 -24.89 11.11
C LYS A 274 -23.82 -25.33 10.84
N GLU A 275 -24.70 -24.34 10.64
CA GLU A 275 -26.07 -24.73 10.35
C GLU A 275 -26.10 -25.56 9.08
N ASP A 276 -26.96 -26.55 9.06
CA ASP A 276 -27.29 -27.37 7.89
C ASP A 276 -27.91 -26.46 6.81
N VAL A 277 -27.02 -25.69 6.26
CA VAL A 277 -27.29 -24.49 5.47
C VAL A 277 -28.00 -24.91 4.20
N CYS A 278 -28.02 -26.18 3.86
CA CYS A 278 -28.63 -26.51 2.62
C CYS A 278 -29.11 -27.95 2.54
N LYS A 279 -30.31 -28.05 2.18
CA LYS A 279 -30.81 -29.09 1.35
C LYS A 279 -30.21 -29.10 -0.07
N LEU A 280 -29.03 -28.41 -0.27
CA LEU A 280 -28.28 -28.43 -1.52
C LEU A 280 -27.59 -29.77 -1.72
N ILE A 281 -27.70 -30.32 -2.93
CA ILE A 281 -27.20 -31.65 -3.21
C ILE A 281 -25.95 -31.61 -4.09
N GLY A 282 -24.94 -32.39 -3.69
CA GLY A 282 -23.82 -32.70 -4.55
C GLY A 282 -22.85 -31.56 -4.82
N GLU A 283 -22.60 -31.21 -6.10
CA GLU A 283 -21.63 -30.20 -6.49
C GLU A 283 -22.03 -28.78 -6.08
N ASN A 284 -23.32 -28.53 -5.90
CA ASN A 284 -23.84 -27.23 -5.50
C ASN A 284 -23.53 -26.88 -4.04
N ASP A 285 -23.53 -27.87 -3.15
CA ASP A 285 -23.07 -27.73 -1.77
C ASP A 285 -21.60 -27.32 -1.74
N LYS A 286 -20.75 -27.92 -2.59
CA LYS A 286 -19.35 -27.54 -2.72
C LYS A 286 -19.18 -26.12 -3.25
N THR A 287 -20.01 -25.71 -4.21
CA THR A 287 -19.95 -24.33 -4.78
C THR A 287 -20.34 -23.30 -3.74
N PHE A 288 -21.42 -23.53 -2.99
CA PHE A 288 -21.82 -22.64 -1.89
C PHE A 288 -20.78 -22.61 -0.79
N LYS A 289 -20.25 -23.77 -0.40
CA LYS A 289 -19.19 -23.87 0.58
C LYS A 289 -17.91 -23.14 0.12
N SER A 290 -17.51 -23.27 -1.14
CA SER A 290 -16.37 -22.56 -1.71
C SER A 290 -16.59 -21.06 -1.76
N TRP A 291 -17.85 -20.61 -1.89
CA TRP A 291 -18.20 -19.18 -1.88
C TRP A 291 -18.22 -18.61 -0.47
N THR A 292 -18.66 -19.38 0.52
CA THR A 292 -18.75 -18.96 1.93
C THR A 292 -17.50 -19.28 2.75
N GLU A 293 -16.71 -20.26 2.30
CA GLU A 293 -15.46 -20.69 2.93
C GLU A 293 -14.39 -20.87 1.87
N GLY A 294 -13.60 -19.84 1.61
CA GLY A 294 -12.57 -19.97 0.60
C GLY A 294 -11.86 -18.68 0.25
N PHE A 295 -11.03 -18.77 -0.78
CA PHE A 295 -10.28 -17.65 -1.30
C PHE A 295 -11.08 -16.89 -2.37
N SER A 296 -11.05 -15.58 -2.30
CA SER A 296 -11.59 -14.70 -3.33
C SER A 296 -10.68 -13.49 -3.55
N VAL A 297 -10.86 -12.81 -4.67
CA VAL A 297 -10.14 -11.58 -5.00
C VAL A 297 -11.15 -10.54 -5.45
N ASN A 298 -11.13 -9.40 -4.81
CA ASN A 298 -11.92 -8.24 -5.22
C ASN A 298 -11.00 -7.17 -5.81
N ALA A 299 -11.33 -6.64 -7.00
CA ALA A 299 -10.53 -5.60 -7.65
C ALA A 299 -11.44 -4.52 -8.25
N GLY A 300 -10.99 -3.26 -8.22
CA GLY A 300 -11.80 -2.17 -8.72
C GLY A 300 -11.20 -0.78 -8.54
N LEU A 301 -12.09 0.20 -8.61
CA LEU A 301 -11.82 1.62 -8.43
C LEU A 301 -12.37 2.10 -7.09
N MET A 302 -11.66 3.02 -6.44
CA MET A 302 -12.05 3.67 -5.20
C MET A 302 -11.94 5.18 -5.36
N ILE A 303 -12.94 5.91 -4.84
CA ILE A 303 -12.97 7.37 -4.78
C ILE A 303 -13.04 7.78 -3.31
N SER A 304 -12.09 8.60 -2.87
CA SER A 304 -12.01 9.16 -1.52
C SER A 304 -12.42 10.64 -1.53
N PHE A 305 -13.11 11.11 -0.47
CA PHE A 305 -13.65 12.47 -0.35
C PHE A 305 -13.59 12.98 1.09
#